data_2d781ddd70aad9624e02eaacb676c7c7
#
_entry.id   2d781ddd70aad9624e02eaacb676c7c7
#
_cell.length_a   1.000
_cell.length_b   1.000
_cell.length_c   1.000
_cell.angle_alpha   90.00
_cell.angle_beta   90.00
_cell.angle_gamma   90.00
#
_symmetry.space_group_name_H-M   'P 1'
#
loop_
_entity.id
_entity.type
_entity.pdbx_description
1 polymer ?
#
loop_
_entity_poly.entity_id
_entity_poly.type
_entity_poly.pdbx_seq_one_letter_code
_entity_poly.pdbx_strand_id
1 'polypeptide(L)'
;MLRGMRVRPAAKTTLAAAILGIAAGPAAAATGGAGMSQPAPKRAASAPAAPAGPVLSPVASLPQLSAGVSFRKVSRRAVSAAALTYVSHARGALQVRVDVVRVADGYSVFTDERTVQPETPQKVTWTGRAGNRLALDGRYQLRISLDANAGASSTGTANAPSGGGAAPEASAPPPGSASVRTFTFVGAVFPVRGPHDFGQGAARFGAGRAGHVHQGQDVMADCGTPLVAARGGKVVMRAYQALAGNYLVIQDPITGQSNMYAHLRDPALVKRGQRVATGQPIGVVGDTGDATVCHLHFELWTAPGWYRGGAPVDPLPTLKRWDRFS
;
A
#
# COMPACT_ATOMS: atom_id res chain seq x y z
N MET A 1 -58.19 8.32 -21.65
CA MET A 1 -58.49 6.90 -21.28
C MET A 1 -57.17 6.17 -21.19
N LEU A 2 -56.60 6.04 -19.97
CA LEU A 2 -55.32 5.36 -19.71
C LEU A 2 -55.66 4.10 -18.87
N ARG A 3 -55.45 2.93 -19.47
CA ARG A 3 -55.59 1.66 -18.79
C ARG A 3 -54.25 1.34 -18.05
N GLY A 4 -54.33 1.21 -16.73
CA GLY A 4 -53.24 0.81 -15.87
C GLY A 4 -52.89 -0.69 -16.03
N MET A 5 -51.60 -0.97 -16.15
CA MET A 5 -51.05 -2.30 -16.15
C MET A 5 -50.53 -2.64 -14.73
N ARG A 6 -51.20 -3.63 -14.10
CA ARG A 6 -50.80 -4.15 -12.76
C ARG A 6 -49.66 -5.17 -12.95
N VAL A 7 -48.54 -4.93 -12.28
CA VAL A 7 -47.44 -5.89 -12.17
C VAL A 7 -47.72 -6.83 -10.99
N ARG A 8 -47.72 -8.15 -11.21
CA ARG A 8 -47.85 -9.19 -10.20
C ARG A 8 -46.48 -9.49 -9.55
N PRO A 9 -46.39 -9.76 -8.24
CA PRO A 9 -45.14 -10.15 -7.61
C PRO A 9 -44.81 -11.63 -7.85
N ALA A 10 -43.53 -11.95 -8.11
CA ALA A 10 -43.01 -13.29 -8.30
C ALA A 10 -42.88 -14.04 -6.97
N ALA A 11 -43.28 -15.31 -6.98
CA ALA A 11 -43.26 -16.22 -5.85
C ALA A 11 -41.82 -16.61 -5.44
N LYS A 12 -41.58 -16.68 -4.12
CA LYS A 12 -40.37 -17.24 -3.52
C LYS A 12 -40.48 -18.77 -3.50
N THR A 13 -39.59 -19.46 -4.21
CA THR A 13 -39.46 -20.93 -4.11
C THR A 13 -38.39 -21.25 -3.07
N THR A 14 -38.79 -21.85 -1.98
CA THR A 14 -37.93 -22.37 -0.92
C THR A 14 -37.51 -23.79 -1.31
N LEU A 15 -36.21 -24.05 -1.46
CA LEU A 15 -35.65 -25.37 -1.71
C LEU A 15 -35.20 -25.98 -0.38
N ALA A 16 -35.89 -27.07 0.05
CA ALA A 16 -35.52 -27.83 1.22
C ALA A 16 -34.39 -28.82 0.88
N ALA A 17 -33.31 -28.83 1.66
CA ALA A 17 -32.22 -29.79 1.57
C ALA A 17 -32.60 -31.06 2.37
N ALA A 18 -32.64 -32.22 1.72
CA ALA A 18 -32.80 -33.53 2.34
C ALA A 18 -31.43 -34.04 2.82
N ILE A 19 -31.33 -34.36 4.10
CA ILE A 19 -30.17 -35.02 4.72
C ILE A 19 -30.36 -36.53 4.60
N LEU A 20 -29.48 -37.22 3.87
CA LEU A 20 -29.44 -38.66 3.78
C LEU A 20 -28.36 -39.19 4.76
N GLY A 21 -28.78 -39.83 5.81
CA GLY A 21 -27.91 -40.52 6.79
C GLY A 21 -27.46 -41.88 6.21
N ILE A 22 -26.17 -42.16 6.31
CA ILE A 22 -25.58 -43.47 6.04
C ILE A 22 -25.07 -44.06 7.35
N ALA A 23 -25.61 -45.22 7.72
CA ALA A 23 -25.25 -45.97 8.89
C ALA A 23 -23.92 -46.69 8.73
N ALA A 24 -23.10 -46.68 9.77
CA ALA A 24 -21.84 -47.43 9.88
C ALA A 24 -22.11 -48.86 10.39
N GLY A 25 -21.63 -49.84 9.67
CA GLY A 25 -21.55 -51.24 10.12
C GLY A 25 -20.13 -51.55 10.66
N PRO A 26 -20.00 -52.57 11.55
CA PRO A 26 -18.74 -52.83 12.26
C PRO A 26 -17.76 -53.66 11.40
N ALA A 27 -16.49 -53.24 11.34
CA ALA A 27 -15.39 -53.98 10.74
C ALA A 27 -14.64 -54.81 11.76
N ALA A 28 -14.39 -56.04 11.40
CA ALA A 28 -13.70 -57.07 12.20
C ALA A 28 -12.22 -56.75 12.39
N ALA A 29 -11.70 -57.16 13.57
CA ALA A 29 -10.27 -57.09 13.92
C ALA A 29 -9.46 -58.15 13.15
N ALA A 30 -8.37 -57.71 12.51
CA ALA A 30 -7.26 -58.58 12.08
C ALA A 30 -5.99 -58.19 12.84
N THR A 31 -5.49 -59.13 13.63
CA THR A 31 -4.20 -59.09 14.33
C THR A 31 -3.07 -59.36 13.33
N GLY A 32 -2.14 -58.46 13.14
CA GLY A 32 -0.90 -58.65 12.40
C GLY A 32 0.15 -57.64 12.87
N GLY A 33 1.06 -58.07 13.75
CA GLY A 33 2.16 -57.27 14.24
C GLY A 33 3.25 -57.09 13.19
N ALA A 34 3.57 -55.85 12.86
CA ALA A 34 4.84 -55.46 12.26
C ALA A 34 5.24 -54.13 12.91
N GLY A 35 6.38 -54.18 13.62
CA GLY A 35 6.94 -53.00 14.27
C GLY A 35 7.31 -51.92 13.26
N MET A 36 6.58 -50.84 13.29
CA MET A 36 6.95 -49.61 12.56
C MET A 36 7.54 -48.62 13.58
N SER A 37 8.85 -48.38 13.40
CA SER A 37 9.53 -47.30 14.10
C SER A 37 8.82 -45.99 13.83
N GLN A 38 8.35 -45.31 14.88
CA GLN A 38 7.80 -43.96 14.77
C GLN A 38 8.89 -43.00 14.27
N PRO A 39 8.65 -42.19 13.25
CA PRO A 39 9.59 -41.12 12.92
C PRO A 39 9.64 -40.13 14.07
N ALA A 40 10.84 -39.73 14.45
CA ALA A 40 11.09 -38.72 15.48
C ALA A 40 10.27 -37.43 15.17
N PRO A 41 9.75 -36.76 16.21
CA PRO A 41 9.00 -35.52 15.99
C PRO A 41 9.89 -34.51 15.30
N LYS A 42 9.47 -34.04 14.11
CA LYS A 42 10.12 -32.92 13.43
C LYS A 42 10.09 -31.72 14.39
N ARG A 43 11.31 -31.32 14.81
CA ARG A 43 11.52 -30.11 15.60
C ARG A 43 10.73 -28.96 14.93
N ALA A 44 9.75 -28.42 15.64
CA ALA A 44 9.00 -27.27 15.17
C ALA A 44 9.99 -26.16 14.81
N ALA A 45 9.96 -25.71 13.56
CA ALA A 45 10.75 -24.56 13.16
C ALA A 45 10.31 -23.40 14.05
N SER A 46 11.23 -22.86 14.84
CA SER A 46 10.98 -21.66 15.64
C SER A 46 10.46 -20.56 14.72
N ALA A 47 9.33 -19.96 15.09
CA ALA A 47 8.78 -18.81 14.38
C ALA A 47 9.89 -17.76 14.20
N PRO A 48 9.98 -17.10 13.02
CA PRO A 48 10.97 -16.05 12.82
C PRO A 48 10.74 -14.98 13.89
N ALA A 49 11.83 -14.63 14.60
CA ALA A 49 11.81 -13.58 15.59
C ALA A 49 11.20 -12.31 14.97
N ALA A 50 10.29 -11.66 15.71
CA ALA A 50 9.75 -10.38 15.29
C ALA A 50 10.91 -9.42 14.95
N PRO A 51 10.83 -8.63 13.86
CA PRO A 51 11.92 -7.74 13.48
C PRO A 51 12.22 -6.81 14.67
N ALA A 52 13.48 -6.77 15.09
CA ALA A 52 13.93 -5.88 16.14
C ALA A 52 13.50 -4.44 15.81
N GLY A 53 12.97 -3.73 16.79
CA GLY A 53 12.61 -2.32 16.66
C GLY A 53 13.82 -1.47 16.24
N PRO A 54 13.62 -0.21 15.83
CA PRO A 54 14.74 0.66 15.48
C PRO A 54 15.65 0.86 16.70
N VAL A 55 16.96 0.81 16.47
CA VAL A 55 17.95 1.17 17.49
C VAL A 55 17.79 2.67 17.78
N LEU A 56 17.58 3.02 19.04
CA LEU A 56 17.49 4.42 19.48
C LEU A 56 18.90 4.95 19.75
N SER A 57 19.19 6.15 19.27
CA SER A 57 20.45 6.85 19.52
C SER A 57 20.16 8.25 20.06
N PRO A 58 21.06 8.81 20.90
CA PRO A 58 20.93 10.18 21.40
C PRO A 58 20.75 11.18 20.24
N VAL A 59 19.89 12.17 20.40
CA VAL A 59 19.71 13.25 19.44
C VAL A 59 20.71 14.36 19.77
N ALA A 60 21.68 14.58 18.88
CA ALA A 60 22.87 15.40 19.16
C ALA A 60 22.57 16.80 19.72
N SER A 61 21.54 17.50 19.20
CA SER A 61 21.11 18.83 19.68
C SER A 61 20.00 18.79 20.75
N LEU A 62 19.53 17.60 21.13
CA LEU A 62 18.48 17.39 22.13
C LEU A 62 18.89 16.21 23.03
N PRO A 63 19.86 16.38 23.95
CA PRO A 63 20.46 15.27 24.70
C PRO A 63 19.47 14.54 25.62
N GLN A 64 18.35 15.17 25.96
CA GLN A 64 17.26 14.55 26.70
C GLN A 64 16.37 13.62 25.85
N LEU A 65 16.65 13.45 24.55
CA LEU A 65 15.92 12.55 23.66
C LEU A 65 16.85 11.52 23.04
N SER A 66 16.38 10.29 22.96
CA SER A 66 16.90 9.25 22.06
C SER A 66 15.87 8.95 20.98
N ALA A 67 16.29 8.81 19.73
CA ALA A 67 15.40 8.56 18.61
C ALA A 67 15.98 7.56 17.62
N GLY A 68 15.10 6.83 16.95
CA GLY A 68 15.44 5.89 15.88
C GLY A 68 14.37 5.91 14.79
N VAL A 69 14.77 5.71 13.53
CA VAL A 69 13.88 5.78 12.38
C VAL A 69 13.79 4.42 11.70
N SER A 70 12.56 4.04 11.35
CA SER A 70 12.28 2.89 10.50
C SER A 70 11.53 3.33 9.24
N PHE A 71 11.76 2.66 8.13
CA PHE A 71 11.18 2.99 6.84
C PHE A 71 10.48 1.80 6.20
N ARG A 72 9.33 2.05 5.57
CA ARG A 72 8.79 1.12 4.58
C ARG A 72 9.49 1.40 3.25
N LYS A 73 10.52 0.61 2.95
CA LYS A 73 11.26 0.72 1.68
C LYS A 73 10.40 0.20 0.53
N VAL A 74 10.47 0.86 -0.60
CA VAL A 74 9.87 0.46 -1.88
C VAL A 74 10.92 0.23 -2.95
N SER A 75 12.12 0.79 -2.77
CA SER A 75 13.33 0.51 -3.54
C SER A 75 14.57 0.73 -2.67
N ARG A 76 15.77 0.52 -3.24
CA ARG A 76 17.03 0.82 -2.52
C ARG A 76 17.16 2.28 -2.10
N ARG A 77 16.52 3.21 -2.83
CA ARG A 77 16.68 4.67 -2.67
C ARG A 77 15.42 5.39 -2.20
N ALA A 78 14.27 4.71 -2.12
CA ALA A 78 13.00 5.35 -1.85
C ALA A 78 12.14 4.59 -0.83
N VAL A 79 11.31 5.34 -0.11
CA VAL A 79 10.38 4.83 0.91
C VAL A 79 8.95 5.32 0.64
N SER A 80 7.96 4.57 1.09
CA SER A 80 6.54 4.96 1.03
C SER A 80 5.95 5.34 2.39
N ALA A 81 6.69 5.13 3.46
CA ALA A 81 6.33 5.55 4.80
C ALA A 81 7.57 5.65 5.69
N ALA A 82 7.49 6.47 6.73
CA ALA A 82 8.51 6.62 7.75
C ALA A 82 7.88 6.53 9.14
N ALA A 83 8.58 5.91 10.10
CA ALA A 83 8.19 5.94 11.50
C ALA A 83 9.38 6.36 12.35
N LEU A 84 9.14 7.30 13.26
CA LEU A 84 10.05 7.75 14.29
C LEU A 84 9.65 7.11 15.62
N THR A 85 10.59 6.42 16.27
CA THR A 85 10.44 5.99 17.66
C THR A 85 11.39 6.84 18.49
N TYR A 86 10.93 7.38 19.62
CA TYR A 86 11.74 8.20 20.51
C TYR A 86 11.38 7.99 21.98
N VAL A 87 12.33 8.31 22.86
CA VAL A 87 12.18 8.24 24.31
C VAL A 87 12.73 9.53 24.91
N SER A 88 12.04 10.06 25.91
CA SER A 88 12.51 11.20 26.71
C SER A 88 13.24 10.69 27.96
N HIS A 89 14.44 11.21 28.21
CA HIS A 89 15.24 10.99 29.41
C HIS A 89 15.20 12.20 30.37
N ALA A 90 14.26 13.12 30.15
CA ALA A 90 14.06 14.28 31.02
C ALA A 90 13.51 13.84 32.39
N ARG A 91 13.68 14.71 33.41
CA ARG A 91 13.14 14.43 34.75
C ARG A 91 11.61 14.59 34.84
N GLY A 92 10.99 15.23 33.87
CA GLY A 92 9.54 15.53 33.85
C GLY A 92 8.96 15.37 32.44
N ALA A 93 7.66 15.57 32.32
CA ALA A 93 6.96 15.53 31.06
C ALA A 93 7.49 16.62 30.11
N LEU A 94 7.65 16.27 28.82
CA LEU A 94 8.07 17.19 27.77
C LEU A 94 7.01 17.30 26.68
N GLN A 95 6.85 18.50 26.12
CA GLN A 95 6.16 18.69 24.85
C GLN A 95 7.13 18.39 23.73
N VAL A 96 6.82 17.36 22.95
CA VAL A 96 7.62 16.93 21.80
C VAL A 96 6.80 17.08 20.54
N ARG A 97 7.38 17.75 19.55
CA ARG A 97 6.83 17.91 18.22
C ARG A 97 7.67 17.13 17.22
N VAL A 98 7.00 16.37 16.36
CA VAL A 98 7.61 15.64 15.25
C VAL A 98 7.04 16.16 13.94
N ASP A 99 7.91 16.63 13.07
CA ASP A 99 7.54 17.11 11.73
C ASP A 99 8.14 16.24 10.64
N VAL A 100 7.39 16.05 9.55
CA VAL A 100 7.92 15.61 8.26
C VAL A 100 7.94 16.81 7.33
N VAL A 101 9.13 17.28 7.02
CA VAL A 101 9.36 18.51 6.27
C VAL A 101 9.83 18.17 4.86
N ARG A 102 9.20 18.75 3.85
CA ARG A 102 9.65 18.65 2.47
C ARG A 102 10.90 19.53 2.28
N VAL A 103 12.02 18.92 1.81
CA VAL A 103 13.30 19.63 1.73
C VAL A 103 13.30 20.76 0.70
N ALA A 104 12.50 20.61 -0.37
CA ALA A 104 12.46 21.57 -1.48
C ALA A 104 12.00 22.98 -1.08
N ASP A 105 11.13 23.11 -0.08
CA ASP A 105 10.50 24.39 0.30
C ASP A 105 10.35 24.57 1.82
N GLY A 106 10.84 23.62 2.60
CA GLY A 106 10.72 23.67 4.06
C GLY A 106 9.30 23.45 4.60
N TYR A 107 8.34 23.11 3.74
CA TYR A 107 6.94 22.93 4.17
C TYR A 107 6.76 21.66 5.00
N SER A 108 6.17 21.79 6.21
CA SER A 108 5.79 20.66 7.04
C SER A 108 4.53 20.00 6.48
N VAL A 109 4.67 18.79 5.94
CA VAL A 109 3.57 18.01 5.37
C VAL A 109 2.83 17.17 6.40
N PHE A 110 3.44 17.01 7.58
CA PHE A 110 2.88 16.26 8.70
C PHE A 110 3.48 16.77 10.00
N THR A 111 2.65 16.95 11.00
CA THR A 111 3.04 17.32 12.36
C THR A 111 2.31 16.43 13.36
N ASP A 112 3.02 15.99 14.37
CA ASP A 112 2.48 15.27 15.53
C ASP A 112 3.05 15.90 16.79
N GLU A 113 2.20 16.33 17.72
CA GLU A 113 2.58 16.97 18.98
C GLU A 113 2.05 16.17 20.16
N ARG A 114 2.91 15.90 21.13
CA ARG A 114 2.55 15.10 22.32
C ARG A 114 3.27 15.58 23.57
N THR A 115 2.55 15.51 24.69
CA THR A 115 3.18 15.48 26.00
C THR A 115 3.68 14.06 26.27
N VAL A 116 4.97 13.89 26.44
CA VAL A 116 5.58 12.59 26.70
C VAL A 116 6.12 12.50 28.12
N GLN A 117 5.87 11.36 28.77
CA GLN A 117 6.42 11.04 30.07
C GLN A 117 7.85 10.50 29.94
N PRO A 118 8.71 10.70 30.96
CA PRO A 118 10.04 10.12 30.99
C PRO A 118 10.01 8.61 30.74
N GLU A 119 11.05 8.11 30.06
CA GLU A 119 11.33 6.70 29.78
C GLU A 119 10.19 5.94 29.09
N THR A 120 9.17 6.65 28.56
CA THR A 120 8.04 6.03 27.84
C THR A 120 8.25 6.11 26.33
N PRO A 121 8.48 4.99 25.63
CA PRO A 121 8.67 4.98 24.18
C PRO A 121 7.44 5.50 23.44
N GLN A 122 7.67 6.43 22.52
CA GLN A 122 6.66 6.99 21.63
C GLN A 122 6.95 6.58 20.21
N LYS A 123 5.91 6.31 19.43
CA LYS A 123 6.03 6.03 17.99
C LYS A 123 5.10 6.92 17.19
N VAL A 124 5.68 7.66 16.25
CA VAL A 124 4.97 8.48 15.26
C VAL A 124 5.16 7.85 13.90
N THR A 125 4.08 7.67 13.14
CA THR A 125 4.14 7.05 11.80
C THR A 125 3.54 7.99 10.77
N TRP A 126 4.36 8.36 9.79
CA TRP A 126 3.92 9.08 8.61
C TRP A 126 3.72 8.09 7.45
N THR A 127 2.53 8.10 6.86
CA THR A 127 2.12 7.17 5.79
C THR A 127 2.16 7.81 4.40
N GLY A 128 2.95 8.88 4.23
CA GLY A 128 3.10 9.54 2.94
C GLY A 128 1.97 10.51 2.60
N ARG A 129 1.32 11.10 3.60
CA ARG A 129 0.22 12.05 3.38
C ARG A 129 0.57 13.45 3.86
N ALA A 130 0.06 14.45 3.11
CA ALA A 130 0.03 15.85 3.47
C ALA A 130 -1.45 16.24 3.61
N GLY A 131 -1.96 16.25 4.82
CA GLY A 131 -3.40 16.36 5.08
C GLY A 131 -4.18 15.24 4.37
N ASN A 132 -5.16 15.62 3.57
CA ASN A 132 -6.03 14.69 2.83
C ASN A 132 -5.45 14.24 1.47
N ARG A 133 -4.24 14.66 1.11
CA ARG A 133 -3.62 14.31 -0.18
C ARG A 133 -2.40 13.42 0.03
N LEU A 134 -2.02 12.70 -1.01
CA LEU A 134 -0.73 12.04 -1.06
C LEU A 134 0.35 13.12 -1.13
N ALA A 135 1.41 12.98 -0.33
CA ALA A 135 2.56 13.88 -0.41
C ALA A 135 3.23 13.74 -1.79
N LEU A 136 3.83 14.80 -2.27
CA LEU A 136 4.58 14.78 -3.53
C LEU A 136 5.81 13.89 -3.41
N ASP A 137 6.20 13.26 -4.52
CA ASP A 137 7.48 12.54 -4.57
C ASP A 137 8.62 13.54 -4.35
N GLY A 138 9.63 13.17 -3.56
CA GLY A 138 10.75 14.06 -3.28
C GLY A 138 11.54 13.74 -2.02
N ARG A 139 12.45 14.64 -1.66
CA ARG A 139 13.25 14.54 -0.44
C ARG A 139 12.48 15.13 0.75
N TYR A 140 12.48 14.38 1.85
CA TYR A 140 11.85 14.76 3.11
C TYR A 140 12.82 14.58 4.27
N GLN A 141 12.56 15.31 5.35
CA GLN A 141 13.34 15.27 6.56
C GLN A 141 12.40 15.04 7.74
N LEU A 142 12.70 14.04 8.58
CA LEU A 142 12.11 13.91 9.90
C LEU A 142 12.84 14.87 10.85
N ARG A 143 12.08 15.74 11.47
CA ARG A 143 12.54 16.67 12.51
C ARG A 143 11.85 16.34 13.83
N ILE A 144 12.57 16.50 14.92
CA ILE A 144 12.04 16.45 16.27
C ILE A 144 12.40 17.74 16.98
N SER A 145 11.47 18.32 17.70
CA SER A 145 11.70 19.55 18.48
C SER A 145 11.04 19.46 19.84
N LEU A 146 11.58 20.23 20.77
CA LEU A 146 10.97 20.49 22.06
C LEU A 146 10.35 21.89 21.99
N ASP A 147 9.05 21.99 22.17
CA ASP A 147 8.40 23.28 22.25
C ASP A 147 8.75 23.92 23.60
N ALA A 148 9.63 24.91 23.56
CA ALA A 148 9.92 25.76 24.69
C ALA A 148 8.76 26.75 25.01
N ASN A 149 7.77 26.87 24.09
CA ASN A 149 6.63 27.77 24.22
C ASN A 149 5.34 27.12 23.68
N ALA A 150 4.58 26.45 24.51
CA ALA A 150 3.21 26.06 24.25
C ALA A 150 2.27 27.28 24.27
N GLY A 151 2.51 28.30 23.43
CA GLY A 151 1.74 29.55 23.49
C GLY A 151 1.67 30.36 22.19
N ALA A 152 2.43 30.03 21.16
CA ALA A 152 2.40 30.79 19.90
C ALA A 152 1.85 29.93 18.75
N SER A 153 0.53 30.02 18.55
CA SER A 153 -0.15 29.49 17.37
C SER A 153 0.20 30.34 16.17
N SER A 154 1.00 29.82 15.23
CA SER A 154 1.16 30.40 13.91
C SER A 154 0.25 29.69 12.90
N THR A 155 -0.97 30.17 12.75
CA THR A 155 -1.82 29.87 11.59
C THR A 155 -1.27 30.57 10.36
N GLY A 156 -0.34 29.95 9.67
CA GLY A 156 0.17 30.41 8.36
C GLY A 156 -0.66 29.82 7.24
N THR A 157 -1.51 30.63 6.63
CA THR A 157 -2.19 30.32 5.36
C THR A 157 -1.14 30.30 4.24
N ALA A 158 -0.78 29.12 3.75
CA ALA A 158 0.22 28.98 2.70
C ALA A 158 -0.43 28.99 1.32
N ASN A 159 -0.25 30.10 0.58
CA ASN A 159 -0.36 30.13 -0.88
C ASN A 159 0.86 29.42 -1.50
N ALA A 160 0.60 28.49 -2.41
CA ALA A 160 1.64 27.76 -3.12
C ALA A 160 2.28 28.64 -4.21
N PRO A 161 3.62 28.84 -4.25
CA PRO A 161 4.27 29.41 -5.42
C PRO A 161 4.64 28.30 -6.42
N SER A 162 4.23 28.49 -7.66
CA SER A 162 4.73 27.81 -8.85
C SER A 162 5.99 28.53 -9.32
N GLY A 163 7.14 27.86 -9.30
CA GLY A 163 8.40 28.40 -9.86
C GLY A 163 9.53 27.39 -9.77
N GLY A 164 10.08 26.97 -10.92
CA GLY A 164 11.25 26.11 -11.01
C GLY A 164 12.52 26.87 -10.65
N GLY A 165 13.30 26.31 -9.73
CA GLY A 165 14.62 26.77 -9.32
C GLY A 165 15.44 25.61 -8.78
N ALA A 166 16.78 25.70 -8.86
CA ALA A 166 17.74 24.71 -8.40
C ALA A 166 17.42 24.18 -7.00
N ALA A 167 17.65 22.89 -6.76
CA ALA A 167 17.34 22.22 -5.51
C ALA A 167 18.06 22.91 -4.34
N PRO A 168 17.33 23.48 -3.36
CA PRO A 168 17.93 24.07 -2.19
C PRO A 168 18.56 22.99 -1.31
N GLU A 169 19.74 23.25 -0.77
CA GLU A 169 20.30 22.47 0.32
C GLU A 169 19.35 22.47 1.51
N ALA A 170 19.30 21.34 2.22
CA ALA A 170 18.43 21.20 3.38
C ALA A 170 18.78 22.30 4.40
N SER A 171 17.89 23.28 4.59
CA SER A 171 18.08 24.35 5.59
C SER A 171 18.30 23.75 6.98
N ALA A 172 19.23 24.33 7.74
CA ALA A 172 19.50 23.94 9.11
C ALA A 172 18.19 23.93 9.93
N PRO A 173 18.02 22.97 10.85
CA PRO A 173 16.85 22.94 11.71
C PRO A 173 16.82 24.18 12.60
N PRO A 174 15.61 24.71 12.91
CA PRO A 174 15.49 25.86 13.81
C PRO A 174 16.02 25.56 15.21
N PRO A 175 16.40 26.59 16.02
CA PRO A 175 16.83 26.40 17.40
C PRO A 175 15.87 25.56 18.21
N GLY A 176 16.37 24.65 19.05
CA GLY A 176 15.53 23.72 19.85
C GLY A 176 14.95 22.55 19.04
N SER A 177 15.42 22.35 17.80
CA SER A 177 15.02 21.19 16.97
C SER A 177 16.22 20.44 16.43
N ALA A 178 16.01 19.19 16.04
CA ALA A 178 16.99 18.32 15.44
C ALA A 178 16.46 17.66 14.17
N SER A 179 17.32 17.55 13.14
CA SER A 179 17.07 16.68 12.02
C SER A 179 17.46 15.26 12.38
N VAL A 180 16.51 14.35 12.44
CA VAL A 180 16.77 12.95 12.78
C VAL A 180 17.20 12.17 11.54
N ARG A 181 16.51 12.35 10.41
CA ARG A 181 16.78 11.61 9.18
C ARG A 181 16.23 12.29 7.93
N THR A 182 17.02 12.30 6.86
CA THR A 182 16.57 12.66 5.51
C THR A 182 16.33 11.39 4.69
N PHE A 183 15.28 11.38 3.85
CA PHE A 183 14.91 10.25 3.01
C PHE A 183 14.21 10.72 1.73
N THR A 184 14.17 9.85 0.72
CA THR A 184 13.38 10.09 -0.50
C THR A 184 12.06 9.35 -0.38
N PHE A 185 10.96 10.08 -0.46
CA PHE A 185 9.60 9.54 -0.48
C PHE A 185 9.10 9.39 -1.91
N VAL A 186 8.40 8.28 -2.17
CA VAL A 186 7.62 8.07 -3.39
C VAL A 186 6.24 7.52 -3.00
N GLY A 187 5.22 8.20 -3.47
CA GLY A 187 3.82 7.85 -3.20
C GLY A 187 3.30 6.71 -4.07
N ALA A 188 4.03 6.38 -5.13
CA ALA A 188 3.71 5.30 -6.05
C ALA A 188 4.97 4.62 -6.56
N VAL A 189 4.85 3.34 -6.95
CA VAL A 189 5.95 2.52 -7.48
C VAL A 189 5.47 1.75 -8.70
N PHE A 190 6.40 1.33 -9.54
CA PHE A 190 6.10 0.44 -10.64
C PHE A 190 5.62 -0.93 -10.09
N PRO A 191 4.52 -1.49 -10.60
CA PRO A 191 3.91 -2.66 -9.98
C PRO A 191 4.64 -3.98 -10.24
N VAL A 192 5.39 -4.14 -11.33
CA VAL A 192 6.10 -5.37 -11.69
C VAL A 192 7.50 -5.37 -11.07
N ARG A 193 7.89 -6.46 -10.40
CA ARG A 193 9.18 -6.59 -9.70
C ARG A 193 10.11 -7.57 -10.39
N GLY A 194 10.41 -7.31 -11.65
CA GLY A 194 11.30 -8.13 -12.50
C GLY A 194 11.53 -7.52 -13.86
N PRO A 195 12.25 -8.23 -14.75
CA PRO A 195 12.36 -7.85 -16.15
C PRO A 195 10.99 -7.70 -16.79
N HIS A 196 10.82 -6.66 -17.59
CA HIS A 196 9.54 -6.35 -18.22
C HIS A 196 9.71 -5.46 -19.44
N ASP A 197 8.67 -5.44 -20.29
CA ASP A 197 8.51 -4.55 -21.41
C ASP A 197 7.14 -3.90 -21.43
N PHE A 198 7.07 -2.68 -21.95
CA PHE A 198 5.79 -2.03 -22.23
C PHE A 198 5.27 -2.48 -23.59
N GLY A 199 4.20 -3.27 -23.58
CA GLY A 199 3.57 -3.78 -24.79
C GLY A 199 3.23 -2.68 -25.81
N GLN A 200 3.28 -3.02 -27.08
CA GLN A 200 3.02 -2.14 -28.21
C GLN A 200 1.72 -2.52 -28.94
N GLY A 201 1.26 -1.70 -29.87
CA GLY A 201 0.09 -1.98 -30.69
C GLY A 201 -1.16 -2.31 -29.86
N ALA A 202 -1.65 -3.54 -29.98
CA ALA A 202 -2.83 -4.04 -29.28
C ALA A 202 -2.70 -3.99 -27.74
N ALA A 203 -1.49 -3.96 -27.19
CA ALA A 203 -1.24 -3.86 -25.75
C ALA A 203 -1.35 -2.42 -25.18
N ARG A 204 -1.56 -1.43 -26.04
CA ARG A 204 -1.70 -0.02 -25.63
C ARG A 204 -3.11 0.31 -25.20
N PHE A 205 -3.19 1.29 -24.28
CA PHE A 205 -4.47 1.95 -23.94
C PHE A 205 -5.15 2.49 -25.19
N GLY A 206 -6.47 2.28 -25.31
CA GLY A 206 -7.28 2.73 -26.43
C GLY A 206 -7.20 1.85 -27.68
N ALA A 207 -6.39 0.78 -27.69
CA ALA A 207 -6.36 -0.17 -28.80
C ALA A 207 -7.72 -0.84 -28.97
N GLY A 208 -8.17 -1.00 -30.23
CA GLY A 208 -9.41 -1.69 -30.55
C GLY A 208 -9.38 -3.16 -30.15
N ARG A 209 -10.46 -3.65 -29.57
CA ARG A 209 -10.73 -5.05 -29.21
C ARG A 209 -12.08 -5.45 -29.83
N ALA A 210 -12.38 -6.74 -29.88
CA ALA A 210 -13.69 -7.21 -30.29
C ALA A 210 -14.78 -6.70 -29.34
N GLY A 211 -15.55 -5.70 -29.78
CA GLY A 211 -16.67 -5.11 -29.03
C GLY A 211 -16.32 -4.09 -27.94
N HIS A 212 -15.03 -3.76 -27.72
CA HIS A 212 -14.61 -2.76 -26.73
C HIS A 212 -13.24 -2.15 -27.09
N VAL A 213 -12.78 -1.20 -26.32
CA VAL A 213 -11.41 -0.68 -26.37
C VAL A 213 -10.60 -1.15 -25.19
N HIS A 214 -9.28 -1.28 -25.35
CA HIS A 214 -8.36 -1.64 -24.29
C HIS A 214 -8.27 -0.54 -23.24
N GLN A 215 -8.70 -0.82 -22.01
CA GLN A 215 -8.83 0.19 -20.93
C GLN A 215 -7.56 0.37 -20.09
N GLY A 216 -6.48 -0.34 -20.42
CA GLY A 216 -5.23 -0.34 -19.68
C GLY A 216 -3.99 -0.35 -20.57
N GLN A 217 -2.87 -0.61 -19.94
CA GLN A 217 -1.59 -0.90 -20.58
C GLN A 217 -1.15 -2.30 -20.18
N ASP A 218 -0.82 -3.11 -21.16
CA ASP A 218 -0.21 -4.41 -20.89
C ASP A 218 1.30 -4.24 -20.70
N VAL A 219 1.79 -4.78 -19.58
CA VAL A 219 3.20 -4.83 -19.22
C VAL A 219 3.64 -6.28 -19.30
N MET A 220 4.44 -6.61 -20.31
CA MET A 220 4.96 -7.94 -20.54
C MET A 220 5.99 -8.31 -19.47
N ALA A 221 5.84 -9.47 -18.86
CA ALA A 221 6.78 -10.02 -17.89
C ALA A 221 6.56 -11.53 -17.77
N ASP A 222 7.58 -12.25 -17.32
CA ASP A 222 7.50 -13.69 -17.14
C ASP A 222 6.39 -14.08 -16.16
N CYS A 223 5.71 -15.21 -16.43
CA CYS A 223 4.78 -15.82 -15.50
C CYS A 223 5.43 -16.00 -14.13
N GLY A 224 4.72 -15.61 -13.06
CA GLY A 224 5.25 -15.71 -11.71
C GLY A 224 6.06 -14.51 -11.25
N THR A 225 6.34 -13.53 -12.13
CA THR A 225 7.00 -12.27 -11.70
C THR A 225 6.19 -11.59 -10.59
N PRO A 226 6.83 -11.22 -9.46
CA PRO A 226 6.11 -10.62 -8.34
C PRO A 226 5.45 -9.28 -8.69
N LEU A 227 4.22 -9.10 -8.19
CA LEU A 227 3.45 -7.86 -8.29
C LEU A 227 3.27 -7.20 -6.94
N VAL A 228 3.36 -5.87 -6.94
CA VAL A 228 3.12 -5.03 -5.76
C VAL A 228 2.05 -3.97 -6.04
N ALA A 229 1.38 -3.52 -4.99
CA ALA A 229 0.46 -2.39 -5.08
C ALA A 229 1.23 -1.13 -5.53
N ALA A 230 0.91 -0.61 -6.71
CA ALA A 230 1.54 0.60 -7.24
C ALA A 230 1.28 1.80 -6.34
N ARG A 231 0.08 1.90 -5.79
CA ARG A 231 -0.32 2.84 -4.73
C ARG A 231 -1.06 2.10 -3.62
N GLY A 232 -0.86 2.56 -2.38
CA GLY A 232 -1.64 2.08 -1.25
C GLY A 232 -3.09 2.54 -1.33
N GLY A 233 -3.96 1.78 -0.69
CA GLY A 233 -5.39 2.06 -0.68
C GLY A 233 -6.21 0.98 0.00
N LYS A 234 -7.51 0.93 -0.32
CA LYS A 234 -8.42 -0.12 0.09
C LYS A 234 -8.70 -1.04 -1.10
N VAL A 235 -8.61 -2.34 -0.89
CA VAL A 235 -9.04 -3.33 -1.88
C VAL A 235 -10.56 -3.26 -2.01
N VAL A 236 -11.05 -2.77 -3.14
CA VAL A 236 -12.49 -2.63 -3.42
C VAL A 236 -13.04 -3.79 -4.21
N MET A 237 -12.17 -4.50 -4.98
CA MET A 237 -12.52 -5.71 -5.72
C MET A 237 -11.37 -6.71 -5.69
N ARG A 238 -11.69 -7.98 -5.57
CA ARG A 238 -10.85 -9.15 -5.77
C ARG A 238 -11.76 -10.25 -6.27
N ALA A 239 -11.61 -10.63 -7.51
CA ALA A 239 -12.50 -11.59 -8.15
C ALA A 239 -11.82 -12.26 -9.35
N TYR A 240 -12.55 -13.14 -10.01
CA TYR A 240 -12.25 -13.72 -11.31
C TYR A 240 -13.37 -13.39 -12.30
N GLN A 241 -13.03 -13.10 -13.54
CA GLN A 241 -13.98 -12.99 -14.65
C GLN A 241 -13.31 -13.39 -15.98
N ALA A 242 -14.14 -13.78 -16.97
CA ALA A 242 -13.63 -14.40 -18.19
C ALA A 242 -12.59 -13.56 -18.96
N LEU A 243 -12.77 -12.23 -19.00
CA LEU A 243 -11.83 -11.35 -19.72
C LEU A 243 -10.59 -11.03 -18.87
N ALA A 244 -10.76 -10.57 -17.63
CA ALA A 244 -9.64 -10.11 -16.79
C ALA A 244 -8.91 -11.22 -16.02
N GLY A 245 -9.44 -12.46 -16.03
CA GLY A 245 -8.92 -13.54 -15.21
C GLY A 245 -9.01 -13.23 -13.71
N ASN A 246 -8.03 -13.62 -12.94
CA ASN A 246 -7.87 -13.17 -11.56
C ASN A 246 -7.50 -11.69 -11.55
N TYR A 247 -8.30 -10.86 -10.89
CA TYR A 247 -8.05 -9.43 -10.85
C TYR A 247 -8.26 -8.80 -9.47
N LEU A 248 -7.61 -7.66 -9.29
CA LEU A 248 -7.60 -6.88 -8.07
C LEU A 248 -7.80 -5.40 -8.40
N VAL A 249 -8.65 -4.70 -7.63
CA VAL A 249 -8.78 -3.25 -7.71
C VAL A 249 -8.48 -2.64 -6.35
N ILE A 250 -7.54 -1.71 -6.33
CA ILE A 250 -7.16 -0.93 -5.15
C ILE A 250 -7.58 0.52 -5.38
N GLN A 251 -8.37 1.06 -4.48
CA GLN A 251 -8.83 2.44 -4.51
C GLN A 251 -8.20 3.26 -3.39
N ASP A 252 -7.69 4.43 -3.72
CA ASP A 252 -7.33 5.44 -2.72
C ASP A 252 -8.62 6.02 -2.12
N PRO A 253 -8.88 5.81 -0.82
CA PRO A 253 -10.15 6.21 -0.21
C PRO A 253 -10.30 7.74 -0.09
N ILE A 254 -9.24 8.52 -0.32
CA ILE A 254 -9.26 9.97 -0.23
C ILE A 254 -9.43 10.61 -1.60
N THR A 255 -8.62 10.20 -2.58
CA THR A 255 -8.71 10.77 -3.94
C THR A 255 -9.80 10.12 -4.77
N GLY A 256 -10.27 8.94 -4.38
CA GLY A 256 -11.22 8.15 -5.16
C GLY A 256 -10.60 7.48 -6.39
N GLN A 257 -9.36 7.77 -6.76
CA GLN A 257 -8.67 7.12 -7.87
C GLN A 257 -8.46 5.63 -7.58
N SER A 258 -8.46 4.79 -8.61
CA SER A 258 -8.19 3.36 -8.45
C SER A 258 -7.23 2.81 -9.50
N ASN A 259 -6.54 1.74 -9.10
CA ASN A 259 -5.68 0.94 -9.96
C ASN A 259 -6.25 -0.48 -10.05
N MET A 260 -6.40 -1.01 -11.26
CA MET A 260 -6.74 -2.40 -11.49
C MET A 260 -5.50 -3.17 -11.94
N TYR A 261 -5.41 -4.43 -11.51
CA TYR A 261 -4.38 -5.40 -11.84
C TYR A 261 -5.09 -6.66 -12.31
N ALA A 262 -4.89 -7.08 -13.55
CA ALA A 262 -5.56 -8.24 -14.12
C ALA A 262 -4.58 -9.29 -14.65
N HIS A 263 -5.12 -10.43 -15.04
CA HIS A 263 -4.41 -11.64 -15.51
C HIS A 263 -3.44 -12.22 -14.47
N LEU A 264 -3.70 -12.00 -13.16
CA LEU A 264 -2.88 -12.60 -12.12
C LEU A 264 -2.93 -14.12 -12.22
N ARG A 265 -1.78 -14.81 -12.04
CA ARG A 265 -1.72 -16.28 -12.08
C ARG A 265 -2.65 -16.91 -11.04
N ASP A 266 -2.61 -16.40 -9.83
CA ASP A 266 -3.38 -16.87 -8.69
C ASP A 266 -4.31 -15.75 -8.17
N PRO A 267 -5.36 -16.06 -7.40
CA PRO A 267 -6.13 -15.03 -6.71
C PRO A 267 -5.22 -14.16 -5.84
N ALA A 268 -5.39 -12.83 -5.92
CA ALA A 268 -4.54 -11.87 -5.21
C ALA A 268 -4.30 -12.25 -3.73
N LEU A 269 -3.10 -11.97 -3.21
CA LEU A 269 -2.67 -12.28 -1.84
C LEU A 269 -3.46 -11.47 -0.78
N VAL A 270 -4.10 -10.40 -1.19
CA VAL A 270 -4.84 -9.47 -0.32
C VAL A 270 -6.34 -9.66 -0.50
N LYS A 271 -7.14 -9.39 0.54
CA LYS A 271 -8.59 -9.63 0.55
C LYS A 271 -9.37 -8.34 0.29
N ARG A 272 -10.59 -8.47 -0.28
CA ARG A 272 -11.53 -7.34 -0.40
C ARG A 272 -11.79 -6.71 0.97
N GLY A 273 -11.78 -5.37 1.03
CA GLY A 273 -11.90 -4.60 2.25
C GLY A 273 -10.56 -4.32 2.96
N GLN A 274 -9.51 -5.09 2.69
CA GLN A 274 -8.19 -4.90 3.28
C GLN A 274 -7.55 -3.58 2.83
N ARG A 275 -6.84 -2.91 3.74
CA ARG A 275 -5.95 -1.80 3.41
C ARG A 275 -4.58 -2.33 3.02
N VAL A 276 -4.02 -1.81 1.95
CA VAL A 276 -2.69 -2.14 1.45
C VAL A 276 -1.82 -0.89 1.39
N ALA A 277 -0.54 -1.08 1.58
CA ALA A 277 0.43 0.01 1.44
C ALA A 277 1.06 -0.01 0.04
N THR A 278 1.57 1.15 -0.41
CA THR A 278 2.41 1.23 -1.61
C THR A 278 3.59 0.26 -1.49
N GLY A 279 3.85 -0.51 -2.54
CA GLY A 279 4.91 -1.52 -2.56
C GLY A 279 4.59 -2.82 -1.81
N GLN A 280 3.37 -3.00 -1.28
CA GLN A 280 2.97 -4.26 -0.64
C GLN A 280 2.75 -5.34 -1.70
N PRO A 281 3.28 -6.58 -1.50
CA PRO A 281 3.00 -7.72 -2.38
C PRO A 281 1.50 -7.98 -2.50
N ILE A 282 1.04 -8.18 -3.75
CA ILE A 282 -0.39 -8.39 -4.07
C ILE A 282 -0.64 -9.66 -4.89
N GLY A 283 0.37 -10.22 -5.53
CA GLY A 283 0.25 -11.41 -6.37
C GLY A 283 1.45 -11.59 -7.29
N VAL A 284 1.24 -12.30 -8.36
CA VAL A 284 2.24 -12.54 -9.41
C VAL A 284 1.61 -12.43 -10.79
N VAL A 285 2.41 -12.10 -11.79
CA VAL A 285 2.03 -12.07 -13.20
C VAL A 285 1.56 -13.45 -13.64
N GLY A 286 0.54 -13.51 -14.44
CA GLY A 286 0.01 -14.72 -15.06
C GLY A 286 -0.59 -14.41 -16.43
N ASP A 287 -1.43 -15.33 -16.88
CA ASP A 287 -2.12 -15.33 -18.16
C ASP A 287 -3.59 -15.79 -18.01
N THR A 288 -4.16 -15.66 -16.82
CA THR A 288 -5.56 -16.06 -16.57
C THR A 288 -6.54 -15.13 -17.29
N GLY A 289 -7.71 -15.65 -17.65
CA GLY A 289 -8.72 -14.91 -18.42
C GLY A 289 -8.44 -14.93 -19.92
N ASP A 290 -8.71 -13.82 -20.60
CA ASP A 290 -8.48 -13.67 -22.06
C ASP A 290 -7.08 -13.11 -22.33
N ALA A 291 -6.05 -13.85 -21.89
CA ALA A 291 -4.65 -13.52 -22.11
C ALA A 291 -3.95 -14.63 -22.88
N THR A 292 -3.20 -14.28 -23.91
CA THR A 292 -2.47 -15.23 -24.77
C THR A 292 -1.03 -15.46 -24.33
N VAL A 293 -0.50 -14.58 -23.51
CA VAL A 293 0.86 -14.61 -22.96
C VAL A 293 0.87 -13.96 -21.57
N CYS A 294 1.89 -14.29 -20.78
CA CYS A 294 2.02 -13.70 -19.45
C CYS A 294 2.28 -12.20 -19.52
N HIS A 295 1.45 -11.42 -18.83
CA HIS A 295 1.58 -9.98 -18.69
C HIS A 295 0.77 -9.47 -17.49
N LEU A 296 1.05 -8.28 -17.04
CA LEU A 296 0.17 -7.50 -16.19
C LEU A 296 -0.67 -6.57 -17.08
N HIS A 297 -1.98 -6.74 -17.12
CA HIS A 297 -2.87 -5.70 -17.59
C HIS A 297 -3.12 -4.72 -16.42
N PHE A 298 -2.73 -3.45 -16.63
CA PHE A 298 -2.83 -2.42 -15.59
C PHE A 298 -3.71 -1.27 -16.06
N GLU A 299 -4.73 -0.93 -15.23
CA GLU A 299 -5.60 0.21 -15.48
C GLU A 299 -5.42 1.30 -14.40
N LEU A 300 -5.48 2.55 -14.82
CA LEU A 300 -5.52 3.73 -13.97
C LEU A 300 -6.86 4.46 -14.17
N TRP A 301 -7.62 4.64 -13.10
CA TRP A 301 -8.95 5.24 -13.15
C TRP A 301 -9.00 6.55 -12.39
N THR A 302 -9.67 7.56 -12.95
CA THR A 302 -9.97 8.82 -12.27
C THR A 302 -10.97 8.60 -11.12
N ALA A 303 -11.13 9.60 -10.24
CA ALA A 303 -12.21 9.59 -9.25
C ALA A 303 -13.59 9.63 -9.97
N PRO A 304 -14.61 9.00 -9.38
CA PRO A 304 -14.67 8.28 -8.10
C PRO A 304 -14.28 6.80 -8.18
N GLY A 305 -13.51 6.38 -9.19
CA GLY A 305 -12.88 5.09 -9.28
C GLY A 305 -13.56 4.10 -10.24
N TRP A 306 -13.03 2.90 -10.26
CA TRP A 306 -13.30 1.81 -11.18
C TRP A 306 -14.80 1.46 -11.21
N TYR A 307 -15.43 1.64 -12.38
CA TYR A 307 -16.88 1.46 -12.62
C TYR A 307 -17.80 2.10 -11.56
N ARG A 308 -17.37 3.21 -10.96
CA ARG A 308 -18.17 4.01 -10.04
C ARG A 308 -18.37 5.45 -10.52
N GLY A 309 -18.28 5.66 -11.83
CA GLY A 309 -18.34 6.97 -12.47
C GLY A 309 -16.98 7.58 -12.80
N GLY A 310 -15.86 6.92 -12.42
CA GLY A 310 -14.52 7.25 -12.92
C GLY A 310 -14.37 6.78 -14.37
N ALA A 311 -13.36 7.33 -15.06
CA ALA A 311 -12.96 6.93 -16.41
C ALA A 311 -11.53 6.33 -16.39
N PRO A 312 -11.24 5.32 -17.23
CA PRO A 312 -9.90 4.86 -17.44
C PRO A 312 -9.09 5.91 -18.19
N VAL A 313 -7.83 6.06 -17.86
CA VAL A 313 -6.88 6.97 -18.52
C VAL A 313 -5.61 6.22 -18.88
N ASP A 314 -4.90 6.69 -19.92
CA ASP A 314 -3.65 6.06 -20.37
C ASP A 314 -2.64 5.93 -19.21
N PRO A 315 -2.33 4.68 -18.76
CA PRO A 315 -1.42 4.49 -17.64
C PRO A 315 0.06 4.59 -18.04
N LEU A 316 0.39 4.48 -19.34
CA LEU A 316 1.77 4.33 -19.78
C LEU A 316 2.71 5.45 -19.36
N PRO A 317 2.36 6.75 -19.49
CA PRO A 317 3.24 7.84 -19.02
C PRO A 317 3.51 7.75 -17.51
N THR A 318 2.50 7.32 -16.76
CA THR A 318 2.58 7.15 -15.30
C THR A 318 3.44 5.93 -14.93
N LEU A 319 3.23 4.79 -15.59
CA LEU A 319 4.03 3.58 -15.38
C LEU A 319 5.51 3.82 -15.69
N LYS A 320 5.84 4.46 -16.81
CA LYS A 320 7.22 4.84 -17.16
C LYS A 320 7.88 5.76 -16.13
N ARG A 321 7.11 6.66 -15.52
CA ARG A 321 7.62 7.52 -14.44
C ARG A 321 7.92 6.70 -13.19
N TRP A 322 7.04 5.77 -12.80
CA TRP A 322 7.22 4.94 -11.62
C TRP A 322 8.38 3.94 -11.78
N ASP A 323 8.58 3.45 -12.98
CA ASP A 323 9.66 2.51 -13.30
C ASP A 323 11.07 3.06 -13.03
N ARG A 324 11.27 4.36 -13.18
CA ARG A 324 12.56 5.03 -12.86
C ARG A 324 12.99 4.88 -11.39
N PHE A 325 12.10 4.50 -10.49
CA PHE A 325 12.33 4.35 -9.05
C PHE A 325 12.27 2.89 -8.58
N SER A 326 12.13 1.95 -9.51
CA SER A 326 11.96 0.51 -9.23
C SER A 326 13.27 -0.25 -9.14
#